data_18e4e9ce39a0ce83a23ccd90c0ba1cc5
#
_entry.id   18e4e9ce39a0ce83a23ccd90c0ba1cc5
#
_cell.length_a   1.000
_cell.length_b   1.000
_cell.length_c   1.000
_cell.angle_alpha   90.00
_cell.angle_beta   90.00
_cell.angle_gamma   90.00
#
_symmetry.space_group_name_H-M   'P 1'
#
loop_
_entity.id
_entity.type
_entity.pdbx_description
1 polymer ?
#
loop_
_entity_poly.entity_id
_entity_poly.type
_entity_poly.pdbx_seq_one_letter_code
_entity_poly.pdbx_strand_id
1 'polypeptide(L)' 'MKSSFQEISDAFQPGYNVNFSIEKPDGSILLTLTGAQGVAVKRYISAAQWRDQTQLQRLITSLKFSLAIEYGEPPLPTAG' A
#
# COMPACT_ATOMS: atom_id res chain seq x y z
N MET A 1 15.12 8.25 -9.82
CA MET A 1 13.66 8.21 -9.95
C MET A 1 13.15 6.84 -9.48
N LYS A 2 12.22 6.83 -8.57
CA LYS A 2 11.71 5.57 -8.04
C LYS A 2 10.57 5.04 -8.87
N SER A 3 10.51 3.73 -9.05
CA SER A 3 9.37 3.10 -9.68
C SER A 3 8.20 3.09 -8.69
N SER A 4 6.99 2.82 -9.21
CA SER A 4 5.83 2.70 -8.35
C SER A 4 6.00 1.56 -7.34
N PHE A 5 6.61 0.46 -7.74
CA PHE A 5 6.92 -0.64 -6.83
C PHE A 5 7.81 -0.17 -5.69
N GLN A 6 8.83 0.59 -6.01
CA GLN A 6 9.77 1.08 -5.01
C GLN A 6 9.11 2.04 -4.04
N GLU A 7 8.25 2.90 -4.53
CA GLU A 7 7.56 3.84 -3.66
C GLU A 7 6.66 3.15 -2.65
N ILE A 8 5.92 2.15 -3.09
CA ILE A 8 5.06 1.40 -2.18
C ILE A 8 5.91 0.60 -1.19
N SER A 9 6.96 -0.05 -1.67
CA SER A 9 7.84 -0.81 -0.79
C SER A 9 8.45 0.08 0.28
N ASP A 10 8.95 1.24 -0.11
CA ASP A 10 9.55 2.16 0.85
C ASP A 10 8.54 2.67 1.86
N ALA A 11 7.29 2.83 1.44
CA ALA A 11 6.26 3.37 2.32
C ALA A 11 5.89 2.41 3.45
N PHE A 12 6.01 1.10 3.23
CA PHE A 12 5.53 0.11 4.18
C PHE A 12 6.62 -0.74 4.82
N GLN A 13 7.80 -0.82 4.24
CA GLN A 13 8.90 -1.54 4.88
C GLN A 13 9.59 -0.64 5.90
N PRO A 14 10.17 -1.22 6.93
CA PRO A 14 10.28 -2.65 7.20
C PRO A 14 9.10 -3.27 7.95
N GLY A 15 8.11 -2.49 8.30
CA GLY A 15 6.99 -2.97 9.11
C GLY A 15 6.17 -4.05 8.44
N TYR A 16 6.06 -4.02 7.12
CA TYR A 16 5.28 -4.97 6.34
C TYR A 16 6.07 -5.48 5.16
N ASN A 17 5.84 -6.72 4.81
CA ASN A 17 6.34 -7.26 3.55
C ASN A 17 5.36 -6.87 2.45
N VAL A 18 5.89 -6.42 1.33
CA VAL A 18 5.10 -5.94 0.21
C VAL A 18 5.20 -6.92 -0.93
N ASN A 19 4.07 -7.43 -1.38
CA ASN A 19 4.00 -8.35 -2.50
C ASN A 19 3.08 -7.80 -3.58
N PHE A 20 3.44 -8.02 -4.81
CA PHE A 20 2.65 -7.63 -5.96
C PHE A 20 2.34 -8.83 -6.82
N SER A 21 1.11 -8.92 -7.30
CA SER A 21 0.71 -10.03 -8.15
C SER A 21 -0.10 -9.48 -9.31
N ILE A 22 0.25 -9.88 -10.53
CA ILE A 22 -0.49 -9.50 -11.72
C ILE A 22 -1.45 -10.64 -11.99
N GLU A 23 -2.73 -10.44 -11.66
CA GLU A 23 -3.73 -11.50 -11.76
C GLU A 23 -4.73 -11.28 -12.88
N LYS A 24 -4.73 -10.10 -13.48
CA LYS A 24 -5.65 -9.78 -14.57
C LYS A 24 -4.90 -9.22 -15.76
N PRO A 25 -5.34 -9.54 -16.98
CA PRO A 25 -4.65 -9.04 -18.16
C PRO A 25 -4.83 -7.55 -18.42
N ASP A 26 -5.72 -6.89 -17.70
CA ASP A 26 -5.98 -5.46 -17.89
C ASP A 26 -4.92 -4.55 -17.28
N GLY A 27 -3.89 -5.12 -16.68
CA GLY A 27 -2.83 -4.32 -16.06
C GLY A 27 -3.07 -4.02 -14.60
N SER A 28 -4.14 -4.53 -14.01
CA SER A 28 -4.37 -4.39 -12.58
C SER A 28 -3.39 -5.23 -11.78
N ILE A 29 -3.01 -4.72 -10.63
CA ILE A 29 -2.06 -5.39 -9.75
C ILE A 29 -2.72 -5.61 -8.40
N LEU A 30 -2.52 -6.80 -7.85
CA LEU A 30 -2.95 -7.08 -6.48
C LEU A 30 -1.79 -6.80 -5.55
N LEU A 31 -1.97 -5.84 -4.67
CA LEU A 31 -1.01 -5.52 -3.63
C LEU A 31 -1.38 -6.27 -2.37
N THR A 32 -0.41 -6.97 -1.79
CA THR A 32 -0.59 -7.67 -0.52
C THR A 32 0.45 -7.18 0.47
N LEU A 33 -0.03 -6.73 1.61
CA LEU A 33 0.84 -6.34 2.72
C LEU A 33 0.74 -7.40 3.82
N THR A 34 1.87 -7.94 4.20
CA THR A 34 1.93 -9.00 5.21
C THR A 34 2.73 -8.52 6.41
N GLY A 35 2.14 -8.59 7.57
CA GLY A 35 2.80 -8.23 8.81
C GLY A 35 3.16 -9.45 9.62
N ALA A 36 3.52 -9.24 10.88
CA ALA A 36 3.94 -10.32 11.76
C ALA A 36 2.84 -11.34 12.01
N GLN A 37 1.59 -10.93 11.91
CA GLN A 37 0.45 -11.80 12.18
C GLN A 37 -0.20 -12.35 10.92
N GLY A 38 0.43 -12.17 9.77
CA GLY A 38 -0.10 -12.65 8.51
C GLY A 38 -0.52 -11.51 7.60
N VAL A 39 -1.41 -11.82 6.65
CA VAL A 39 -1.85 -10.83 5.68
C VAL A 39 -2.63 -9.71 6.37
N ALA A 40 -2.12 -8.50 6.24
CA ALA A 40 -2.76 -7.33 6.84
C ALA A 40 -3.78 -6.70 5.89
N VAL A 41 -3.44 -6.59 4.61
CA VAL A 41 -4.35 -5.98 3.66
C VAL A 41 -4.06 -6.50 2.25
N LYS A 42 -5.11 -6.61 1.46
CA LYS A 42 -5.00 -6.87 0.02
C LYS A 42 -5.80 -5.81 -0.70
N ARG A 43 -5.22 -5.26 -1.75
CA ARG A 43 -5.88 -4.20 -2.50
C ARG A 43 -5.55 -4.31 -3.98
N TYR A 44 -6.58 -4.28 -4.81
CA TYR A 44 -6.35 -4.18 -6.24
C TYR A 44 -6.08 -2.73 -6.62
N ILE A 45 -5.07 -2.56 -7.46
CA ILE A 45 -4.67 -1.26 -7.96
C ILE A 45 -4.88 -1.28 -9.46
N SER A 46 -5.73 -0.39 -9.97
CA SER A 46 -5.96 -0.32 -11.42
C SER A 46 -4.72 0.19 -12.13
N ALA A 47 -4.63 -0.10 -13.42
CA ALA A 47 -3.52 0.40 -14.22
C ALA A 47 -3.44 1.92 -14.18
N ALA A 48 -4.60 2.58 -14.19
CA ALA A 48 -4.64 4.04 -14.14
C ALA A 48 -4.06 4.58 -12.83
N GLN A 49 -4.42 3.95 -11.70
CA GLN A 49 -3.88 4.36 -10.40
C GLN A 49 -2.39 4.10 -10.31
N TRP A 50 -1.96 2.99 -10.89
CA TRP A 50 -0.55 2.62 -10.85
C TRP A 50 0.33 3.60 -11.61
N ARG A 51 -0.19 4.15 -12.69
CA ARG A 51 0.55 5.07 -13.56
C ARG A 51 0.48 6.51 -13.12
N ASP A 52 -0.48 6.86 -12.30
CA ASP A 52 -0.68 8.25 -11.87
C ASP A 52 -0.06 8.45 -10.51
N GLN A 53 0.99 9.25 -10.45
CA GLN A 53 1.73 9.52 -9.23
C GLN A 53 0.83 10.05 -8.12
N THR A 54 -0.08 10.93 -8.44
CA THR A 54 -0.98 11.51 -7.45
C THR A 54 -1.93 10.46 -6.86
N GLN A 55 -2.49 9.63 -7.72
CA GLN A 55 -3.38 8.57 -7.25
C GLN A 55 -2.63 7.52 -6.45
N LEU A 56 -1.40 7.22 -6.85
CA LEU A 56 -0.57 6.28 -6.12
C LEU A 56 -0.29 6.79 -4.71
N GLN A 57 0.03 8.07 -4.56
CA GLN A 57 0.29 8.64 -3.25
C GLN A 57 -0.97 8.64 -2.38
N ARG A 58 -2.12 8.90 -2.97
CA ARG A 58 -3.39 8.82 -2.24
C ARG A 58 -3.68 7.41 -1.77
N LEU A 59 -3.38 6.43 -2.62
CA LEU A 59 -3.54 5.03 -2.27
C LEU A 59 -2.66 4.66 -1.08
N ILE A 60 -1.40 5.05 -1.12
CA ILE A 60 -0.47 4.77 -0.03
C ILE A 60 -0.98 5.37 1.27
N THR A 61 -1.41 6.62 1.23
CA THR A 61 -1.93 7.30 2.41
C THR A 61 -3.17 6.59 2.95
N SER A 62 -4.07 6.20 2.07
CA SER A 62 -5.29 5.49 2.45
C SER A 62 -4.97 4.15 3.11
N LEU A 63 -4.01 3.42 2.57
CA LEU A 63 -3.61 2.15 3.14
C LEU A 63 -2.98 2.31 4.52
N LYS A 64 -2.18 3.34 4.71
CA LYS A 64 -1.59 3.63 6.01
C LYS A 64 -2.65 3.91 7.06
N PHE A 65 -3.67 4.67 6.71
CA PHE A 65 -4.77 4.93 7.61
C PHE A 65 -5.55 3.66 7.93
N SER A 66 -5.80 2.84 6.92
CA SER A 66 -6.51 1.58 7.14
C SER A 66 -5.76 0.68 8.09
N LEU A 67 -4.45 0.58 7.93
CA LEU A 67 -3.64 -0.24 8.80
C LEU A 67 -3.63 0.29 10.24
N ALA A 68 -3.56 1.60 10.39
CA ALA A 68 -3.57 2.21 11.71
C ALA A 68 -4.88 1.94 12.44
N ILE A 69 -5.98 2.04 11.74
CA ILE A 69 -7.30 1.80 12.33
C ILE A 69 -7.48 0.33 12.67
N GLU A 70 -7.13 -0.56 11.73
CA GLU A 70 -7.34 -2.00 11.90
C GLU A 70 -6.51 -2.58 13.04
N TYR A 71 -5.30 -2.08 13.21
CA TYR A 71 -4.35 -2.67 14.15
C TYR A 71 -4.11 -1.81 15.37
N GLY A 72 -4.98 -0.84 15.60
CA GLY A 72 -4.98 -0.10 16.85
C GLY A 72 -3.86 0.89 17.04
N GLU A 73 -3.06 1.12 16.02
CA GLU A 73 -2.03 2.15 16.09
C GLU A 73 -2.56 3.41 15.46
N PRO A 74 -2.88 4.40 16.26
CA PRO A 74 -3.36 5.64 15.67
C PRO A 74 -2.27 6.25 14.81
N PRO A 75 -2.67 6.90 13.73
CA PRO A 75 -1.70 7.67 12.99
C PRO A 75 -1.05 8.63 13.95
N LEU A 76 0.19 8.93 13.69
CA LEU A 76 0.95 9.83 14.53
C LEU A 76 0.08 10.98 14.99
N PRO A 77 0.06 11.22 16.29
CA PRO A 77 -0.72 12.32 16.78
C PRO A 77 -0.21 13.55 16.10
N THR A 78 -1.02 14.06 15.26
CA THR A 78 -0.72 15.34 14.75
C THR A 78 -0.77 16.21 15.93
N ALA A 79 0.29 16.39 16.51
CA ALA A 79 0.44 17.43 17.45
C ALA A 79 -0.87 18.05 17.89
N GLY A 80 -1.71 17.30 17.97
CA GLY A 80 -2.95 17.86 18.44
C GLY A 80 -3.22 17.04 19.55
#